data_ea23d1ebfd30c82e1346c024a43393df
#
_entry.id   ea23d1ebfd30c82e1346c024a43393df
#
_cell.length_a   1.000
_cell.length_b   1.000
_cell.length_c   1.000
_cell.angle_alpha   90.00
_cell.angle_beta   90.00
_cell.angle_gamma   90.00
#
_symmetry.space_group_name_H-M   'P 1'
#
loop_
_entity.id
_entity.type
_entity.pdbx_description
1 polymer ?
#
loop_
_entity_poly.entity_id
_entity_poly.type
_entity_poly.pdbx_seq_one_letter_code
_entity_poly.pdbx_strand_id
1 'polypeptide(L)'
;MKISVIQSNCSSINSIYIFENFLEDLQYLEVLKNKIAQKTNKSNELDYKTNVKGKMTDWTELLKDEDFKKIHISIAENLYNVINLRNPCANQKIKIGYEDSWGMKHDEGDHTVDHIHNFCNFSGSFYFEVPTATLMWFEDYQQDLELKNNMLVLFPALCKHRVSMHKGKKPRYSMAFNMKLEVVD
;
A
#
# COMPACT_ATOMS: atom_id res chain seq x y z
N MET A 1 -12.53 -1.64 -12.21
CA MET A 1 -11.95 -0.88 -11.09
C MET A 1 -12.96 0.14 -10.56
N LYS A 2 -13.17 0.25 -9.24
CA LYS A 2 -14.00 1.26 -8.59
C LYS A 2 -13.10 2.13 -7.73
N ILE A 3 -13.24 3.46 -7.80
CA ILE A 3 -12.43 4.42 -7.04
C ILE A 3 -13.32 5.10 -6.01
N SER A 4 -12.89 5.09 -4.75
CA SER A 4 -13.50 5.82 -3.65
C SER A 4 -12.47 6.72 -3.00
N VAL A 5 -12.90 7.82 -2.40
CA VAL A 5 -12.00 8.79 -1.78
C VAL A 5 -12.54 9.17 -0.40
N ILE A 6 -11.66 9.08 0.60
CA ILE A 6 -11.91 9.64 1.93
C ILE A 6 -11.16 10.97 1.99
N GLN A 7 -11.88 12.04 2.23
CA GLN A 7 -11.32 13.40 2.31
C GLN A 7 -11.26 13.88 3.76
N SER A 8 -10.13 14.51 4.12
CA SER A 8 -10.15 15.42 5.26
C SER A 8 -10.72 16.78 4.81
N ASN A 9 -11.30 17.50 5.73
CA ASN A 9 -11.95 18.79 5.46
C ASN A 9 -10.98 19.90 4.99
N CYS A 10 -9.68 19.63 4.81
CA CYS A 10 -8.66 20.67 4.66
C CYS A 10 -7.91 20.74 3.33
N SER A 11 -7.77 19.71 2.53
CA SER A 11 -7.16 19.80 1.17
C SER A 11 -7.20 18.48 0.39
N SER A 12 -7.06 18.55 -0.95
CA SER A 12 -6.97 17.37 -1.83
C SER A 12 -5.69 16.55 -1.64
N ILE A 13 -4.62 17.16 -1.13
CA ILE A 13 -3.34 16.47 -0.83
C ILE A 13 -3.49 15.53 0.37
N ASN A 14 -4.49 15.76 1.21
CA ASN A 14 -4.79 14.97 2.40
C ASN A 14 -5.95 13.98 2.16
N SER A 15 -6.03 13.39 0.99
CA SER A 15 -7.07 12.40 0.67
C SER A 15 -6.50 10.99 0.70
N ILE A 16 -7.32 10.05 1.14
CA ILE A 16 -7.07 8.62 1.00
C ILE A 16 -7.80 8.15 -0.25
N TYR A 17 -7.07 7.50 -1.14
CA TYR A 17 -7.60 6.95 -2.39
C TYR A 17 -7.70 5.44 -2.29
N ILE A 18 -8.89 4.90 -2.59
CA ILE A 18 -9.19 3.48 -2.48
C ILE A 18 -9.61 2.98 -3.86
N PHE A 19 -8.93 1.96 -4.35
CA PHE A 19 -9.20 1.33 -5.64
C PHE A 19 -9.60 -0.13 -5.39
N GLU A 20 -10.86 -0.47 -5.59
CA GLU A 20 -11.36 -1.85 -5.54
C GLU A 20 -11.24 -2.50 -6.91
N ASN A 21 -10.91 -3.80 -6.94
CA ASN A 21 -10.66 -4.57 -8.16
C ASN A 21 -9.59 -3.87 -9.04
N PHE A 22 -8.46 -3.54 -8.42
CA PHE A 22 -7.40 -2.75 -9.04
C PHE A 22 -6.76 -3.44 -10.24
N LEU A 23 -6.42 -4.72 -10.10
CA LEU A 23 -5.88 -5.54 -11.19
C LEU A 23 -7.02 -6.30 -11.88
N GLU A 24 -7.12 -6.16 -13.21
CA GLU A 24 -8.05 -6.92 -14.03
C GLU A 24 -7.53 -8.35 -14.31
N ASP A 25 -6.20 -8.49 -14.40
CA ASP A 25 -5.53 -9.77 -14.62
C ASP A 25 -5.39 -10.54 -13.29
N LEU A 26 -6.34 -11.42 -13.01
CA LEU A 26 -6.35 -12.24 -11.80
C LEU A 26 -5.26 -13.32 -11.79
N GLN A 27 -4.76 -13.74 -12.96
CA GLN A 27 -3.62 -14.67 -13.01
C GLN A 27 -2.34 -13.96 -12.57
N TYR A 28 -2.13 -12.74 -13.04
CA TYR A 28 -1.02 -11.90 -12.60
C TYR A 28 -1.08 -11.61 -11.09
N LEU A 29 -2.26 -11.29 -10.56
CA LEU A 29 -2.47 -11.11 -9.11
C LEU A 29 -2.02 -12.35 -8.32
N GLU A 30 -2.41 -13.54 -8.78
CA GLU A 30 -2.05 -14.80 -8.11
C GLU A 30 -0.54 -15.07 -8.18
N VAL A 31 0.11 -14.78 -9.31
CA VAL A 31 1.58 -14.87 -9.46
C VAL A 31 2.29 -14.00 -8.43
N LEU A 32 1.90 -12.72 -8.32
CA LEU A 32 2.52 -11.79 -7.37
C LEU A 32 2.32 -12.22 -5.91
N LYS A 33 1.09 -12.66 -5.55
CA LYS A 33 0.80 -13.20 -4.22
C LYS A 33 1.71 -14.38 -3.87
N ASN A 34 1.85 -15.34 -4.78
CA ASN A 34 2.68 -16.52 -4.57
C ASN A 34 4.17 -16.15 -4.42
N LYS A 35 4.66 -15.15 -5.14
CA LYS A 35 6.01 -14.63 -4.96
C LYS A 35 6.21 -14.01 -3.57
N ILE A 36 5.27 -13.20 -3.09
CA ILE A 36 5.33 -12.68 -1.71
C ILE A 36 5.35 -13.82 -0.70
N ALA A 37 4.49 -14.84 -0.87
CA ALA A 37 4.47 -15.99 0.01
C ALA A 37 5.82 -16.71 0.05
N GLN A 38 6.47 -16.89 -1.11
CA GLN A 38 7.80 -17.52 -1.20
C GLN A 38 8.89 -16.66 -0.55
N LYS A 39 8.90 -15.35 -0.81
CA LYS A 39 9.90 -14.42 -0.29
C LYS A 39 9.79 -14.26 1.23
N THR A 40 8.58 -14.11 1.76
CA THR A 40 8.35 -13.98 3.21
C THR A 40 8.59 -15.26 3.98
N ASN A 41 8.46 -16.44 3.38
CA ASN A 41 8.82 -17.71 4.02
C ASN A 41 10.35 -17.92 4.08
N LYS A 42 11.12 -17.28 3.20
CA LYS A 42 12.58 -17.33 3.19
C LYS A 42 13.23 -16.21 4.00
N SER A 43 12.48 -15.15 4.33
CA SER A 43 13.02 -14.07 5.14
C SER A 43 13.33 -14.61 6.52
N ASN A 44 14.61 -14.51 6.93
CA ASN A 44 14.97 -14.62 8.32
C ASN A 44 14.25 -13.51 9.10
N GLU A 45 14.08 -13.68 10.42
CA GLU A 45 13.61 -12.60 11.26
C GLU A 45 14.50 -11.38 10.99
N LEU A 46 13.87 -10.26 10.63
CA LEU A 46 14.62 -9.02 10.41
C LEU A 46 15.26 -8.62 11.74
N ASP A 47 16.57 -8.39 11.75
CA ASP A 47 17.34 -8.02 12.96
C ASP A 47 16.94 -6.65 13.53
N TYR A 48 15.95 -5.98 12.97
CA TYR A 48 15.47 -4.67 13.41
C TYR A 48 13.96 -4.68 13.68
N LYS A 49 13.56 -3.84 14.64
CA LYS A 49 12.16 -3.67 15.01
C LYS A 49 11.42 -2.90 13.91
N THR A 50 10.32 -3.47 13.41
CA THR A 50 9.43 -2.83 12.45
C THR A 50 8.05 -2.56 13.06
N ASN A 51 7.25 -1.73 12.37
CA ASN A 51 5.84 -1.51 12.71
C ASN A 51 4.98 -2.73 12.34
N VAL A 52 5.46 -3.57 11.43
CA VAL A 52 4.82 -4.82 11.03
C VAL A 52 5.12 -5.90 12.08
N LYS A 53 4.07 -6.43 12.70
CA LYS A 53 4.12 -7.61 13.57
C LYS A 53 3.65 -8.80 12.75
N GLY A 54 4.55 -9.32 11.94
CA GLY A 54 4.35 -10.38 10.96
C GLY A 54 5.63 -10.59 10.16
N LYS A 55 5.55 -11.39 9.10
CA LYS A 55 6.69 -11.61 8.21
C LYS A 55 6.70 -10.59 7.09
N MET A 56 7.88 -10.05 6.79
CA MET A 56 8.07 -9.14 5.66
C MET A 56 9.37 -9.43 4.92
N THR A 57 9.44 -8.99 3.68
CA THR A 57 10.68 -8.96 2.89
C THR A 57 11.52 -7.74 3.27
N ASP A 58 12.73 -7.65 2.72
CA ASP A 58 13.49 -6.41 2.80
C ASP A 58 12.72 -5.24 2.17
N TRP A 59 13.03 -4.02 2.62
CA TRP A 59 12.33 -2.79 2.24
C TRP A 59 12.29 -2.51 0.74
N THR A 60 13.33 -2.89 0.00
CA THR A 60 13.43 -2.65 -1.46
C THR A 60 13.30 -3.92 -2.29
N GLU A 61 12.91 -5.03 -1.68
CA GLU A 61 12.92 -6.34 -2.33
C GLU A 61 12.01 -6.39 -3.57
N LEU A 62 10.81 -5.78 -3.50
CA LEU A 62 9.88 -5.83 -4.61
C LEU A 62 10.24 -4.85 -5.73
N LEU A 63 11.05 -3.82 -5.47
CA LEU A 63 11.55 -2.93 -6.51
C LEU A 63 12.60 -3.60 -7.41
N LYS A 64 13.27 -4.64 -6.91
CA LYS A 64 14.30 -5.39 -7.63
C LYS A 64 13.71 -6.57 -8.43
N ASP A 65 12.45 -6.92 -8.20
CA ASP A 65 11.78 -8.04 -8.85
C ASP A 65 10.96 -7.57 -10.06
N GLU A 66 11.40 -7.94 -11.25
CA GLU A 66 10.79 -7.52 -12.53
C GLU A 66 9.30 -7.88 -12.64
N ASP A 67 8.83 -8.93 -11.96
CA ASP A 67 7.42 -9.29 -11.98
C ASP A 67 6.54 -8.24 -11.28
N PHE A 68 7.07 -7.45 -10.34
CA PHE A 68 6.35 -6.36 -9.69
C PHE A 68 6.38 -5.05 -10.47
N LYS A 69 7.17 -4.93 -11.52
CA LYS A 69 7.32 -3.69 -12.30
C LYS A 69 5.99 -3.19 -12.88
N LYS A 70 5.17 -4.10 -13.44
CA LYS A 70 3.88 -3.74 -14.03
C LYS A 70 2.91 -3.15 -13.00
N ILE A 71 2.81 -3.75 -11.79
CA ILE A 71 1.94 -3.22 -10.74
C ILE A 71 2.48 -1.89 -10.20
N HIS A 72 3.80 -1.72 -10.04
CA HIS A 72 4.38 -0.44 -9.63
C HIS A 72 4.07 0.69 -10.62
N ILE A 73 4.21 0.43 -11.93
CA ILE A 73 3.84 1.41 -12.97
C ILE A 73 2.36 1.77 -12.85
N SER A 74 1.48 0.77 -12.78
CA SER A 74 0.04 1.01 -12.69
C SER A 74 -0.35 1.81 -11.44
N ILE A 75 0.28 1.56 -10.28
CA ILE A 75 0.05 2.32 -9.06
C ILE A 75 0.49 3.79 -9.25
N ALA A 76 1.69 4.02 -9.81
CA ALA A 76 2.22 5.36 -10.03
C ALA A 76 1.34 6.16 -11.00
N GLU A 77 0.87 5.55 -12.09
CA GLU A 77 -0.04 6.16 -13.06
C GLU A 77 -1.39 6.55 -12.41
N ASN A 78 -1.95 5.67 -11.58
CA ASN A 78 -3.20 5.97 -10.88
C ASN A 78 -3.02 7.08 -9.84
N LEU A 79 -1.91 7.11 -9.11
CA LEU A 79 -1.60 8.23 -8.21
C LEU A 79 -1.46 9.54 -8.99
N TYR A 80 -0.73 9.54 -10.09
CA TYR A 80 -0.59 10.69 -10.97
C TYR A 80 -1.95 11.22 -11.44
N ASN A 81 -2.82 10.33 -11.91
CA ASN A 81 -4.15 10.67 -12.39
C ASN A 81 -5.02 11.30 -11.30
N VAL A 82 -5.07 10.71 -10.09
CA VAL A 82 -5.92 11.27 -9.00
C VAL A 82 -5.39 12.60 -8.46
N ILE A 83 -4.07 12.82 -8.46
CA ILE A 83 -3.48 14.11 -8.09
C ILE A 83 -3.85 15.18 -9.12
N ASN A 84 -3.69 14.91 -10.41
CA ASN A 84 -3.96 15.87 -11.48
C ASN A 84 -5.45 16.20 -11.62
N LEU A 85 -6.33 15.22 -11.48
CA LEU A 85 -7.77 15.46 -11.52
C LEU A 85 -8.25 16.40 -10.42
N ARG A 86 -7.54 16.45 -9.28
CA ARG A 86 -7.92 17.26 -8.13
C ARG A 86 -7.15 18.57 -7.98
N ASN A 87 -6.06 18.73 -8.70
CA ASN A 87 -5.26 19.96 -8.76
C ASN A 87 -5.07 20.46 -10.21
N PRO A 88 -6.16 20.83 -10.91
CA PRO A 88 -6.07 21.26 -12.32
C PRO A 88 -5.25 22.53 -12.53
N CYS A 89 -4.87 23.23 -11.46
CA CYS A 89 -4.05 24.45 -11.52
C CYS A 89 -2.53 24.19 -11.52
N ALA A 90 -2.10 22.95 -11.36
CA ALA A 90 -0.68 22.63 -11.41
C ALA A 90 -0.26 22.43 -12.87
N ASN A 91 0.15 23.51 -13.55
CA ASN A 91 0.93 23.42 -14.80
C ASN A 91 2.33 22.77 -14.60
N GLN A 92 2.54 22.16 -13.45
CA GLN A 92 3.80 21.55 -13.06
C GLN A 92 3.79 20.08 -13.45
N LYS A 93 4.81 19.66 -14.15
CA LYS A 93 5.05 18.24 -14.39
C LYS A 93 5.49 17.59 -13.08
N ILE A 94 4.82 16.52 -12.68
CA ILE A 94 5.15 15.75 -11.48
C ILE A 94 5.76 14.43 -11.90
N LYS A 95 6.92 14.10 -11.36
CA LYS A 95 7.53 12.79 -11.44
C LYS A 95 7.24 12.03 -10.15
N ILE A 96 6.82 10.78 -10.26
CA ILE A 96 6.57 9.88 -9.13
C ILE A 96 7.63 8.80 -9.14
N GLY A 97 8.34 8.65 -8.01
CA GLY A 97 9.35 7.62 -7.81
C GLY A 97 9.04 6.79 -6.56
N TYR A 98 9.48 5.54 -6.55
CA TYR A 98 9.44 4.68 -5.37
C TYR A 98 10.72 4.82 -4.56
N GLU A 99 10.59 4.95 -3.24
CA GLU A 99 11.69 4.84 -2.27
C GLU A 99 11.86 3.40 -1.82
N ASP A 100 10.75 2.78 -1.45
CA ASP A 100 10.68 1.42 -0.92
C ASP A 100 9.48 0.68 -1.51
N SER A 101 9.58 -0.67 -1.55
CA SER A 101 8.45 -1.57 -1.75
C SER A 101 8.77 -2.95 -1.20
N TRP A 102 7.93 -3.44 -0.30
CA TRP A 102 8.13 -4.70 0.40
C TRP A 102 6.86 -5.54 0.46
N GLY A 103 7.02 -6.85 0.54
CA GLY A 103 5.95 -7.82 0.72
C GLY A 103 5.72 -8.15 2.19
N MET A 104 4.48 -8.45 2.54
CA MET A 104 4.08 -8.82 3.90
C MET A 104 3.19 -10.05 3.89
N LYS A 105 3.42 -10.92 4.87
CA LYS A 105 2.57 -12.04 5.25
C LYS A 105 2.17 -11.88 6.70
N HIS A 106 0.88 -11.90 6.98
CA HIS A 106 0.34 -11.87 8.33
C HIS A 106 -0.36 -13.20 8.61
N ASP A 107 0.19 -13.96 9.54
CA ASP A 107 -0.42 -15.16 10.11
C ASP A 107 -1.40 -14.78 11.25
N GLU A 108 -2.14 -15.73 11.82
CA GLU A 108 -3.09 -15.47 12.91
C GLU A 108 -2.38 -14.78 14.09
N GLY A 109 -2.94 -13.66 14.57
CA GLY A 109 -2.37 -12.82 15.63
C GLY A 109 -1.50 -11.67 15.13
N ASP A 110 -1.03 -11.69 13.88
CA ASP A 110 -0.19 -10.64 13.31
C ASP A 110 -0.98 -9.36 13.01
N HIS A 111 -0.32 -8.22 13.10
CA HIS A 111 -0.92 -6.90 12.88
C HIS A 111 0.13 -5.87 12.47
N THR A 112 -0.31 -4.64 12.20
CA THR A 112 0.57 -3.50 12.02
C THR A 112 0.19 -2.42 13.02
N VAL A 113 1.15 -1.98 13.85
CA VAL A 113 0.93 -0.98 14.89
C VAL A 113 0.80 0.43 14.31
N ASP A 114 0.33 1.37 15.14
CA ASP A 114 0.23 2.79 14.76
C ASP A 114 1.57 3.36 14.32
N HIS A 115 1.60 3.97 13.14
CA HIS A 115 2.80 4.59 12.58
C HIS A 115 2.47 5.61 11.49
N ILE A 116 3.50 6.37 11.11
CA ILE A 116 3.55 7.26 9.95
C ILE A 116 4.75 6.89 9.10
N HIS A 117 4.82 7.39 7.88
CA HIS A 117 5.96 7.26 6.99
C HIS A 117 6.69 8.60 6.85
N ASN A 118 7.95 8.64 7.26
CA ASN A 118 8.82 9.80 7.07
C ASN A 118 9.57 9.69 5.74
N PHE A 119 10.01 10.82 5.19
CA PHE A 119 10.87 10.90 4.00
C PHE A 119 10.21 10.55 2.66
N CYS A 120 8.88 10.43 2.62
CA CYS A 120 8.12 10.26 1.39
C CYS A 120 6.88 11.18 1.39
N ASN A 121 6.18 11.29 0.24
CA ASN A 121 4.98 12.13 0.12
C ASN A 121 3.70 11.30 0.23
N PHE A 122 3.72 10.13 -0.40
CA PHE A 122 2.64 9.16 -0.35
C PHE A 122 3.15 7.79 0.09
N SER A 123 2.30 7.08 0.79
CA SER A 123 2.47 5.67 1.09
C SER A 123 1.24 4.91 0.61
N GLY A 124 1.36 3.61 0.51
CA GLY A 124 0.22 2.79 0.12
C GLY A 124 0.42 1.31 0.42
N SER A 125 -0.69 0.60 0.33
CA SER A 125 -0.69 -0.86 0.45
C SER A 125 -1.61 -1.45 -0.59
N PHE A 126 -1.17 -2.55 -1.21
CA PHE A 126 -2.00 -3.38 -2.07
C PHE A 126 -2.23 -4.75 -1.41
N TYR A 127 -3.48 -5.17 -1.38
CA TYR A 127 -3.92 -6.38 -0.70
C TYR A 127 -4.24 -7.48 -1.72
N PHE A 128 -3.42 -8.52 -1.76
CA PHE A 128 -3.60 -9.67 -2.65
C PHE A 128 -4.66 -10.63 -2.11
N GLU A 129 -4.59 -10.93 -0.81
CA GLU A 129 -5.51 -11.85 -0.14
C GLU A 129 -5.81 -11.36 1.28
N VAL A 130 -7.10 -11.17 1.57
CA VAL A 130 -7.65 -10.76 2.88
C VAL A 130 -8.73 -11.78 3.26
N PRO A 131 -8.36 -12.93 3.86
CA PRO A 131 -9.28 -14.05 4.07
C PRO A 131 -10.29 -13.86 5.19
N THR A 132 -10.10 -12.83 6.02
CA THR A 132 -11.01 -12.47 7.12
C THR A 132 -11.17 -10.96 7.21
N ALA A 133 -12.28 -10.51 7.79
CA ALA A 133 -12.54 -9.09 8.02
C ALA A 133 -11.33 -8.43 8.70
N THR A 134 -10.74 -7.46 8.03
CA THR A 134 -9.55 -6.74 8.44
C THR A 134 -9.79 -5.25 8.24
N LEU A 135 -9.47 -4.46 9.23
CA LEU A 135 -9.68 -3.02 9.21
C LEU A 135 -8.33 -2.29 9.17
N MET A 136 -8.26 -1.26 8.34
CA MET A 136 -7.20 -0.26 8.38
C MET A 136 -7.79 1.01 8.98
N TRP A 137 -7.21 1.45 10.10
CA TRP A 137 -7.63 2.67 10.80
C TRP A 137 -6.74 3.84 10.42
N PHE A 138 -7.36 5.00 10.19
CA PHE A 138 -6.69 6.27 9.94
C PHE A 138 -7.07 7.27 11.02
N GLU A 139 -6.11 7.69 11.85
CA GLU A 139 -6.36 8.55 13.02
C GLU A 139 -6.93 9.92 12.62
N ASP A 140 -6.31 10.58 11.63
CA ASP A 140 -6.71 11.92 11.19
C ASP A 140 -8.13 11.96 10.59
N TYR A 141 -8.64 10.84 10.14
CA TYR A 141 -9.98 10.71 9.54
C TYR A 141 -10.99 10.07 10.48
N GLN A 142 -10.53 9.52 11.60
CA GLN A 142 -11.34 8.76 12.57
C GLN A 142 -12.24 7.71 11.88
N GLN A 143 -11.68 7.02 10.90
CA GLN A 143 -12.41 6.09 10.07
C GLN A 143 -11.69 4.77 9.91
N ASP A 144 -12.47 3.69 10.03
CA ASP A 144 -12.09 2.34 9.64
C ASP A 144 -12.37 2.12 8.16
N LEU A 145 -11.39 1.56 7.47
CA LEU A 145 -11.53 1.05 6.11
C LEU A 145 -11.49 -0.49 6.15
N GLU A 146 -12.57 -1.14 5.73
CA GLU A 146 -12.58 -2.58 5.55
C GLU A 146 -11.75 -2.97 4.32
N LEU A 147 -10.72 -3.78 4.54
CA LEU A 147 -9.82 -4.24 3.49
C LEU A 147 -10.40 -5.42 2.73
N LYS A 148 -10.15 -5.47 1.42
CA LYS A 148 -10.64 -6.50 0.50
C LYS A 148 -9.51 -7.05 -0.37
N ASN A 149 -9.75 -8.22 -0.97
CA ASN A 149 -8.86 -8.74 -2.00
C ASN A 149 -8.78 -7.78 -3.19
N ASN A 150 -7.62 -7.70 -3.81
CA ASN A 150 -7.39 -6.86 -4.99
C ASN A 150 -7.72 -5.38 -4.74
N MET A 151 -7.38 -4.88 -3.55
CA MET A 151 -7.60 -3.50 -3.14
C MET A 151 -6.28 -2.77 -3.02
N LEU A 152 -6.20 -1.59 -3.65
CA LEU A 152 -5.12 -0.63 -3.46
C LEU A 152 -5.62 0.52 -2.58
N VAL A 153 -4.82 0.88 -1.58
CA VAL A 153 -5.05 2.04 -0.71
C VAL A 153 -3.83 2.95 -0.81
N LEU A 154 -4.05 4.21 -1.21
CA LEU A 154 -3.02 5.25 -1.27
C LEU A 154 -3.37 6.37 -0.28
N PHE A 155 -2.41 6.84 0.48
CA PHE A 155 -2.62 7.86 1.50
C PHE A 155 -1.39 8.74 1.69
N PRO A 156 -1.56 9.99 2.21
CA PRO A 156 -0.44 10.86 2.55
C PRO A 156 0.49 10.19 3.56
N ALA A 157 1.78 10.30 3.37
CA ALA A 157 2.78 9.59 4.18
C ALA A 157 2.69 9.89 5.68
N LEU A 158 2.33 11.11 6.05
CA LEU A 158 2.18 11.52 7.45
C LEU A 158 0.85 11.12 8.09
N CYS A 159 -0.06 10.51 7.34
CA CYS A 159 -1.32 10.01 7.87
C CYS A 159 -1.06 8.83 8.82
N LYS A 160 -1.31 9.01 10.11
CA LYS A 160 -1.11 7.97 11.11
C LYS A 160 -2.16 6.88 10.94
N HIS A 161 -1.68 5.65 10.83
CA HIS A 161 -2.54 4.51 10.55
C HIS A 161 -2.03 3.22 11.20
N ARG A 162 -2.93 2.24 11.27
CA ARG A 162 -2.66 0.86 11.72
C ARG A 162 -3.52 -0.11 10.95
N VAL A 163 -3.14 -1.40 11.00
CA VAL A 163 -3.97 -2.49 10.47
C VAL A 163 -4.29 -3.46 11.59
N SER A 164 -5.57 -3.81 11.72
CA SER A 164 -6.08 -4.67 12.78
C SER A 164 -5.43 -6.06 12.75
N MET A 165 -5.46 -6.72 13.91
CA MET A 165 -4.97 -8.08 14.09
C MET A 165 -5.68 -9.04 13.12
N HIS A 166 -4.89 -9.84 12.44
CA HIS A 166 -5.39 -10.90 11.58
C HIS A 166 -5.95 -12.04 12.42
N LYS A 167 -7.22 -12.39 12.21
CA LYS A 167 -7.95 -13.40 13.01
C LYS A 167 -8.18 -14.73 12.28
N GLY A 168 -7.67 -14.83 11.05
CA GLY A 168 -7.90 -16.00 10.19
C GLY A 168 -6.77 -17.01 10.24
N LYS A 169 -7.09 -18.29 10.06
CA LYS A 169 -6.08 -19.36 9.93
C LYS A 169 -5.33 -19.33 8.59
N LYS A 170 -5.96 -18.79 7.54
CA LYS A 170 -5.26 -18.55 6.26
C LYS A 170 -4.54 -17.22 6.32
N PRO A 171 -3.28 -17.12 5.88
CA PRO A 171 -2.54 -15.87 5.96
C PRO A 171 -3.10 -14.78 5.05
N ARG A 172 -2.96 -13.52 5.47
CA ARG A 172 -3.18 -12.34 4.65
C ARG A 172 -1.88 -11.98 3.93
N TYR A 173 -1.98 -11.67 2.64
CA TYR A 173 -0.84 -11.23 1.81
C TYR A 173 -1.06 -9.83 1.28
N SER A 174 -0.05 -8.98 1.45
CA SER A 174 -0.06 -7.61 0.95
C SER A 174 1.34 -7.16 0.57
N MET A 175 1.41 -6.07 -0.20
CA MET A 175 2.62 -5.29 -0.36
C MET A 175 2.37 -3.88 0.15
N ALA A 176 3.41 -3.22 0.63
CA ALA A 176 3.40 -1.81 0.94
C ALA A 176 4.56 -1.11 0.23
N PHE A 177 4.46 0.21 0.10
CA PHE A 177 5.44 1.01 -0.62
C PHE A 177 5.38 2.47 -0.19
N ASN A 178 6.49 3.16 -0.40
CA ASN A 178 6.65 4.59 -0.17
C ASN A 178 7.02 5.29 -1.49
N MET A 179 6.41 6.45 -1.75
CA MET A 179 6.62 7.19 -3.00
C MET A 179 6.96 8.65 -2.73
N LYS A 180 7.88 9.18 -3.54
CA LYS A 180 8.19 10.61 -3.64
C LYS A 180 7.58 11.24 -4.87
N LEU A 181 7.17 12.49 -4.71
CA LEU A 181 6.76 13.37 -5.79
C LEU A 181 7.81 14.46 -5.96
N GLU A 182 8.28 14.60 -7.17
CA GLU A 182 9.23 15.66 -7.56
C GLU A 182 8.56 16.53 -8.62
N VAL A 183 8.59 17.84 -8.42
CA VAL A 183 8.23 18.79 -9.46
C VAL A 183 9.40 18.86 -10.43
N VAL A 184 9.12 18.64 -11.71
CA VAL A 184 10.13 18.76 -12.79
C VAL A 184 9.76 19.94 -13.69
N ASP A 185 10.75 20.74 -14.00
CA ASP A 185 10.63 21.91 -14.89
C ASP A 185 10.33 21.53 -16.35
#